data_8a5f9279a44487beb2c0a33544a8f603
#
_entry.id   8a5f9279a44487beb2c0a33544a8f603
#
_cell.length_a   1.000
_cell.length_b   1.000
_cell.length_c   1.000
_cell.angle_alpha   90.00
_cell.angle_beta   90.00
_cell.angle_gamma   90.00
#
_symmetry.space_group_name_H-M   'P 1'
#
loop_
_entity.id
_entity.type
_entity.pdbx_description
1 polymer ?
#
loop_
_entity_poly.entity_id
_entity_poly.type
_entity_poly.pdbx_seq_one_letter_code
_entity_poly.pdbx_strand_id
1 'polypeptide(L)'
;MPDVTYDGQTVSVNDEGFFTDPGAWTEQMAPQIAKAEGIDHLTDRHWQVIRFMRHEYEAKGTGPSVRALAKTSGVPVKELYQLFHKGPAKLAAKIAGIPKPRGCIIFT
;
A
#
# COMPACT_ATOMS: atom_id res chain seq x y z
N MET A 1 -4.28 0.49 -20.09
CA MET A 1 -3.78 0.24 -18.75
C MET A 1 -3.86 -1.23 -18.44
N PRO A 2 -2.85 -1.81 -17.78
CA PRO A 2 -2.90 -3.23 -17.47
C PRO A 2 -3.99 -3.54 -16.47
N ASP A 3 -4.52 -4.74 -16.58
CA ASP A 3 -5.49 -5.27 -15.63
C ASP A 3 -4.86 -6.45 -14.92
N VAL A 4 -5.17 -6.59 -13.64
CA VAL A 4 -4.74 -7.76 -12.87
C VAL A 4 -5.95 -8.33 -12.13
N THR A 5 -5.87 -9.61 -11.80
CA THR A 5 -6.95 -10.30 -11.10
C THR A 5 -6.50 -10.65 -9.69
N TYR A 6 -7.25 -10.18 -8.69
CA TYR A 6 -7.07 -10.52 -7.29
C TYR A 6 -8.40 -10.98 -6.74
N ASP A 7 -8.39 -12.07 -6.01
CA ASP A 7 -9.60 -12.62 -5.36
C ASP A 7 -10.76 -12.79 -6.36
N GLY A 8 -10.44 -13.24 -7.58
CA GLY A 8 -11.43 -13.47 -8.62
C GLY A 8 -11.98 -12.21 -9.28
N GLN A 9 -11.48 -11.03 -8.90
CA GLN A 9 -11.93 -9.76 -9.46
C GLN A 9 -10.81 -9.10 -10.26
N THR A 10 -11.16 -8.60 -11.43
CA THR A 10 -10.21 -7.89 -12.30
C THR A 10 -10.22 -6.40 -11.97
N VAL A 11 -9.04 -5.86 -11.69
CA VAL A 11 -8.88 -4.45 -11.34
C VAL A 11 -7.88 -3.80 -12.28
N SER A 12 -8.01 -2.49 -12.47
CA SER A 12 -7.13 -1.72 -13.33
C SER A 12 -5.98 -1.16 -12.51
N VAL A 13 -4.75 -1.31 -13.02
CA VAL A 13 -3.55 -0.79 -12.37
C VAL A 13 -2.74 0.03 -13.36
N ASN A 14 -1.82 0.86 -12.84
CA ASN A 14 -0.90 1.59 -13.71
C ASN A 14 0.32 0.71 -14.01
N ASP A 15 1.30 1.26 -14.73
CA ASP A 15 2.50 0.51 -15.14
C ASP A 15 3.31 0.00 -13.97
N GLU A 16 3.21 0.62 -12.81
CA GLU A 16 3.91 0.19 -11.61
C GLU A 16 3.10 -0.77 -10.74
N GLY A 17 1.86 -1.05 -11.13
CA GLY A 17 1.00 -1.97 -10.40
C GLY A 17 0.13 -1.34 -9.31
N PHE A 18 0.11 -0.01 -9.23
CA PHE A 18 -0.78 0.68 -8.29
C PHE A 18 -2.19 0.75 -8.83
N PHE A 19 -3.19 0.61 -7.96
CA PHE A 19 -4.59 0.72 -8.35
C PHE A 19 -4.88 2.09 -8.94
N THR A 20 -5.61 2.12 -10.05
CA THR A 20 -6.11 3.37 -10.61
C THR A 20 -7.45 3.76 -10.01
N ASP A 21 -8.17 2.79 -9.45
CA ASP A 21 -9.45 3.01 -8.78
C ASP A 21 -9.41 2.39 -7.37
N PRO A 22 -9.14 3.19 -6.33
CA PRO A 22 -9.10 2.65 -4.96
C PRO A 22 -10.40 2.01 -4.51
N GLY A 23 -11.52 2.40 -5.10
CA GLY A 23 -12.83 1.82 -4.77
C GLY A 23 -12.99 0.37 -5.19
N ALA A 24 -12.13 -0.11 -6.09
CA ALA A 24 -12.18 -1.51 -6.54
C ALA A 24 -11.49 -2.47 -5.56
N TRP A 25 -10.71 -1.95 -4.62
CA TRP A 25 -9.95 -2.76 -3.68
C TRP A 25 -10.84 -3.33 -2.58
N THR A 26 -10.57 -4.58 -2.20
CA THR A 26 -11.17 -5.22 -1.02
C THR A 26 -10.06 -5.76 -0.13
N GLU A 27 -10.38 -5.98 1.14
CA GLU A 27 -9.39 -6.52 2.09
C GLU A 27 -8.87 -7.89 1.68
N GLN A 28 -9.70 -8.68 1.01
CA GLN A 28 -9.32 -10.00 0.54
C GLN A 28 -8.23 -9.96 -0.54
N MET A 29 -8.10 -8.85 -1.23
CA MET A 29 -7.06 -8.67 -2.26
C MET A 29 -5.69 -8.42 -1.64
N ALA A 30 -5.63 -7.81 -0.46
CA ALA A 30 -4.37 -7.40 0.15
C ALA A 30 -3.37 -8.56 0.33
N PRO A 31 -3.75 -9.73 0.84
CA PRO A 31 -2.79 -10.84 0.95
C PRO A 31 -2.24 -11.30 -0.40
N GLN A 32 -3.04 -11.25 -1.45
CA GLN A 32 -2.59 -11.65 -2.78
C GLN A 32 -1.62 -10.64 -3.37
N ILE A 33 -1.90 -9.35 -3.20
CA ILE A 33 -0.99 -8.30 -3.64
C ILE A 33 0.32 -8.40 -2.88
N ALA A 34 0.25 -8.59 -1.56
CA ALA A 34 1.42 -8.72 -0.71
C ALA A 34 2.29 -9.90 -1.13
N LYS A 35 1.67 -11.04 -1.42
CA LYS A 35 2.39 -12.23 -1.85
C LYS A 35 3.13 -12.00 -3.17
N ALA A 36 2.50 -11.32 -4.11
CA ALA A 36 3.11 -10.97 -5.37
C ALA A 36 4.33 -10.04 -5.18
N GLU A 37 4.36 -9.29 -4.08
CA GLU A 37 5.46 -8.37 -3.76
C GLU A 37 6.48 -8.99 -2.78
N GLY A 38 6.37 -10.28 -2.51
CA GLY A 38 7.34 -10.97 -1.67
C GLY A 38 6.99 -11.06 -0.19
N ILE A 39 5.79 -10.67 0.20
CA ILE A 39 5.33 -10.76 1.59
C ILE A 39 4.34 -11.92 1.67
N ASP A 40 4.77 -13.02 2.28
CA ASP A 40 3.97 -14.24 2.34
C ASP A 40 2.78 -14.15 3.29
N HIS A 41 2.87 -13.30 4.32
CA HIS A 41 1.87 -13.26 5.36
C HIS A 41 1.73 -11.83 5.92
N LEU A 42 0.50 -11.36 6.02
CA LEU A 42 0.20 -10.05 6.60
C LEU A 42 -0.11 -10.21 8.09
N THR A 43 0.72 -9.59 8.93
CA THR A 43 0.52 -9.59 10.38
C THR A 43 -0.41 -8.44 10.77
N ASP A 44 -0.78 -8.37 12.05
CA ASP A 44 -1.59 -7.27 12.57
C ASP A 44 -0.94 -5.92 12.33
N ARG A 45 0.39 -5.85 12.42
CA ARG A 45 1.12 -4.61 12.16
C ARG A 45 1.05 -4.19 10.70
N HIS A 46 1.14 -5.16 9.78
CA HIS A 46 0.92 -4.88 8.35
C HIS A 46 -0.46 -4.27 8.15
N TRP A 47 -1.49 -4.87 8.74
CA TRP A 47 -2.86 -4.38 8.60
C TRP A 47 -3.04 -3.00 9.22
N GLN A 48 -2.37 -2.71 10.34
CA GLN A 48 -2.40 -1.38 10.94
C GLN A 48 -1.92 -0.32 9.94
N VAL A 49 -0.83 -0.60 9.24
CA VAL A 49 -0.27 0.31 8.25
C VAL A 49 -1.19 0.41 7.03
N ILE A 50 -1.70 -0.72 6.54
CA ILE A 50 -2.57 -0.75 5.36
C ILE A 50 -3.83 0.07 5.61
N ARG A 51 -4.48 -0.11 6.76
CA ARG A 51 -5.69 0.63 7.09
C ARG A 51 -5.41 2.12 7.26
N PHE A 52 -4.29 2.46 7.86
CA PHE A 52 -3.88 3.84 8.01
C PHE A 52 -3.64 4.50 6.65
N MET A 53 -2.98 3.79 5.74
CA MET A 53 -2.76 4.29 4.38
C MET A 53 -4.07 4.65 3.69
N ARG A 54 -5.06 3.77 3.75
CA ARG A 54 -6.35 4.03 3.13
C ARG A 54 -7.09 5.18 3.81
N HIS A 55 -7.02 5.24 5.13
CA HIS A 55 -7.64 6.33 5.88
C HIS A 55 -7.07 7.69 5.48
N GLU A 56 -5.73 7.78 5.38
CA GLU A 56 -5.08 9.02 4.97
C GLU A 56 -5.41 9.40 3.54
N TYR A 57 -5.47 8.42 2.66
CA TYR A 57 -5.84 8.67 1.27
C TYR A 57 -7.27 9.22 1.18
N GLU A 58 -8.21 8.64 1.90
CA GLU A 58 -9.60 9.11 1.91
C GLU A 58 -9.72 10.52 2.45
N ALA A 59 -8.91 10.87 3.44
CA ALA A 59 -8.95 12.19 4.07
C ALA A 59 -8.25 13.26 3.24
N LYS A 60 -7.15 12.92 2.56
CA LYS A 60 -6.25 13.90 1.94
C LYS A 60 -6.10 13.76 0.43
N GLY A 61 -6.64 12.71 -0.17
CA GLY A 61 -6.52 12.47 -1.60
C GLY A 61 -5.16 11.91 -2.03
N THR A 62 -4.27 11.63 -1.09
CA THR A 62 -2.98 11.01 -1.36
C THR A 62 -2.52 10.24 -0.14
N GLY A 63 -1.72 9.18 -0.36
CA GLY A 63 -1.15 8.42 0.73
C GLY A 63 -0.01 9.17 1.41
N PRO A 64 0.32 8.83 2.65
CA PRO A 64 1.41 9.48 3.38
C PRO A 64 2.79 9.07 2.87
N SER A 65 3.77 9.95 3.06
CA SER A 65 5.18 9.60 2.86
C SER A 65 5.64 8.67 3.99
N VAL A 66 6.83 8.08 3.83
CA VAL A 66 7.40 7.23 4.88
C VAL A 66 7.52 7.98 6.21
N ARG A 67 7.96 9.22 6.15
CA ARG A 67 8.11 10.05 7.35
C ARG A 67 6.77 10.29 8.05
N ALA A 68 5.76 10.69 7.29
CA ALA A 68 4.44 10.93 7.83
C ALA A 68 3.83 9.64 8.37
N LEU A 69 4.03 8.54 7.65
CA LEU A 69 3.54 7.23 8.06
C LEU A 69 4.13 6.81 9.40
N ALA A 70 5.46 6.93 9.54
CA ALA A 70 6.12 6.59 10.81
C ALA A 70 5.66 7.47 11.96
N LYS A 71 5.42 8.74 11.68
CA LYS A 71 5.05 9.70 12.72
C LYS A 71 3.63 9.47 13.24
N THR A 72 2.71 9.09 12.37
CA THR A 72 1.27 9.09 12.70
C THR A 72 0.62 7.72 12.75
N SER A 73 1.22 6.69 12.16
CA SER A 73 0.64 5.33 12.18
C SER A 73 0.88 4.59 13.49
N GLY A 74 1.83 5.06 14.30
CA GLY A 74 2.26 4.35 15.50
C GLY A 74 3.31 3.27 15.24
N VAL A 75 3.78 3.14 14.00
CA VAL A 75 4.79 2.14 13.63
C VAL A 75 6.09 2.86 13.27
N PRO A 76 7.18 2.64 14.01
CA PRO A 76 8.45 3.34 13.75
C PRO A 76 9.02 3.02 12.37
N VAL A 77 9.84 3.93 11.84
CA VAL A 77 10.48 3.76 10.53
C VAL A 77 11.20 2.41 10.41
N LYS A 78 11.94 2.03 11.44
CA LYS A 78 12.68 0.76 11.44
C LYS A 78 11.74 -0.43 11.23
N GLU A 79 10.62 -0.44 11.92
CA GLU A 79 9.64 -1.51 11.80
C GLU A 79 8.96 -1.48 10.44
N LEU A 80 8.69 -0.29 9.90
CA LEU A 80 8.11 -0.15 8.56
C LEU A 80 9.00 -0.83 7.52
N TYR A 81 10.32 -0.64 7.61
CA TYR A 81 11.24 -1.30 6.68
C TYR A 81 11.31 -2.80 6.90
N GLN A 82 11.04 -3.28 8.10
CA GLN A 82 10.95 -4.71 8.36
C GLN A 82 9.68 -5.32 7.78
N LEU A 83 8.58 -4.60 7.86
CA LEU A 83 7.28 -5.06 7.35
C LEU A 83 7.18 -4.98 5.82
N PHE A 84 7.74 -3.92 5.25
CA PHE A 84 7.65 -3.64 3.81
C PHE A 84 9.05 -3.32 3.28
N HIS A 85 9.78 -4.37 2.88
CA HIS A 85 11.22 -4.31 2.59
C HIS A 85 11.64 -3.35 1.49
N LYS A 86 10.78 -3.11 0.50
CA LYS A 86 11.16 -2.41 -0.73
C LYS A 86 10.66 -0.98 -0.79
N GLY A 87 10.63 -0.30 0.33
CA GLY A 87 10.09 1.06 0.37
C GLY A 87 8.71 1.07 1.01
N PRO A 88 8.65 1.31 2.31
CA PRO A 88 7.41 1.13 3.07
C PRO A 88 6.20 1.88 2.55
N ALA A 89 6.36 3.16 2.16
CA ALA A 89 5.23 3.92 1.70
C ALA A 89 4.71 3.40 0.35
N LYS A 90 5.61 3.10 -0.57
CA LYS A 90 5.23 2.59 -1.89
C LYS A 90 4.58 1.22 -1.80
N LEU A 91 5.21 0.30 -1.08
CA LEU A 91 4.72 -1.07 -1.00
C LEU A 91 3.42 -1.15 -0.22
N ALA A 92 3.31 -0.42 0.89
CA ALA A 92 2.08 -0.36 1.67
C ALA A 92 0.93 0.23 0.86
N ALA A 93 1.20 1.28 0.07
CA ALA A 93 0.19 1.88 -0.78
C ALA A 93 -0.31 0.89 -1.84
N LYS A 94 0.62 0.15 -2.45
CA LYS A 94 0.25 -0.83 -3.46
C LYS A 94 -0.64 -1.92 -2.86
N ILE A 95 -0.27 -2.45 -1.71
CA ILE A 95 -1.04 -3.48 -1.02
C ILE A 95 -2.39 -2.94 -0.54
N ALA A 96 -2.42 -1.68 -0.13
CA ALA A 96 -3.65 -1.02 0.32
C ALA A 96 -4.57 -0.59 -0.83
N GLY A 97 -4.15 -0.77 -2.08
CA GLY A 97 -4.98 -0.45 -3.23
C GLY A 97 -5.19 1.04 -3.45
N ILE A 98 -4.23 1.87 -3.07
CA ILE A 98 -4.28 3.32 -3.31
C ILE A 98 -3.18 3.70 -4.31
N PRO A 99 -3.31 4.88 -4.96
CA PRO A 99 -2.27 5.36 -5.87
C PRO A 99 -0.95 5.61 -5.16
N LYS A 100 0.14 5.63 -5.92
CA LYS A 100 1.48 5.87 -5.39
C LYS A 100 1.53 7.19 -4.62
N PRO A 101 2.04 7.20 -3.38
CA PRO A 101 2.16 8.45 -2.62
C PRO A 101 3.12 9.41 -3.29
N ARG A 102 2.78 10.70 -3.29
CA ARG A 102 3.58 11.71 -3.98
C ARG A 102 4.99 11.85 -3.42
N GLY A 103 5.14 11.76 -2.12
CA GLY A 103 6.43 11.93 -1.46
C GLY A 103 7.46 10.86 -1.80
N CYS A 104 7.04 9.72 -2.34
CA CYS A 104 7.95 8.63 -2.66
C CYS A 104 8.86 8.94 -3.84
N ILE A 105 8.48 9.90 -4.68
CA ILE A 105 9.23 10.22 -5.90
C ILE A 105 10.49 11.01 -5.58
N ILE A 106 10.45 11.80 -4.52
CA ILE A 106 11.51 12.77 -4.21
C ILE A 106 12.78 12.12 -3.70
N PHE A 107 12.68 10.96 -3.08
CA PHE A 107 13.76 10.33 -2.34
C PHE A 107 14.27 9.03 -2.97
N THR A 108 13.94 8.80 -4.21
CA THR A 108 14.40 7.60 -4.92
C THR A 108 15.61 7.85 -5.76
#